data_c1cea50249cc72e7abd1d84f5f0e42e2
#
_entry.id   c1cea50249cc72e7abd1d84f5f0e42e2
#
_cell.length_a   1.000
_cell.length_b   1.000
_cell.length_c   1.000
_cell.angle_alpha   90.00
_cell.angle_beta   90.00
_cell.angle_gamma   90.00
#
_symmetry.space_group_name_H-M   'P 1'
#
loop_
_entity.id
_entity.type
_entity.pdbx_description
1 polymer ?
#
loop_
_entity_poly.entity_id
_entity_poly.type
_entity_poly.pdbx_seq_one_letter_code
_entity_poly.pdbx_strand_id
1 'polypeptide(L)'
;MDSTTRTEVRHLSRPGGRVAYEVSGQGPLVVAVPGMGDLRSTYRYLVPALVEAGYRVATTDLRGHGDSDATFPVYGDAATGGDVLALVAELGGPAVVVGNSMGAGAAVWAAAERPDLVSGLVLVGPFVRDAPLGELARIGLRVAMLSPWAAWSWKAYLPKLYAGRRPVDFAEHRAATVAGIRRPGYRTAFSRTTRITHAPAQARLGQVRAPSLVVMGELDPDFTSPAGEAAWIASQLGSTVVMVPDAGHYPQSQRPEVTSAAVLDFLAETVPGA
;
A
#
# COMPACT_ATOMS: atom_id res chain seq x y z
N MET A 1 26.10 -0.37 20.23
CA MET A 1 25.58 1.02 20.37
C MET A 1 24.36 1.09 19.47
N ASP A 2 23.21 0.82 20.05
CA ASP A 2 21.94 0.70 19.34
C ASP A 2 21.29 2.09 19.28
N SER A 3 21.68 2.88 18.26
CA SER A 3 21.04 4.15 17.96
C SER A 3 19.93 3.88 16.92
N THR A 4 18.84 3.33 17.38
CA THR A 4 17.57 3.39 16.65
C THR A 4 17.12 4.84 16.60
N THR A 5 17.70 5.61 15.68
CA THR A 5 17.21 6.95 15.35
C THR A 5 15.78 6.80 14.85
N ARG A 6 14.82 7.04 15.74
CA ARG A 6 13.40 7.06 15.40
C ARG A 6 13.23 8.11 14.30
N THR A 7 12.84 7.68 13.12
CA THR A 7 12.64 8.58 11.97
C THR A 7 11.55 9.60 12.33
N GLU A 8 11.80 10.87 12.05
CA GLU A 8 10.86 11.95 12.35
C GLU A 8 9.61 11.84 11.47
N VAL A 9 8.44 11.85 12.09
CA VAL A 9 7.16 11.92 11.37
C VAL A 9 6.97 13.33 10.84
N ARG A 10 6.84 13.45 9.52
CA ARG A 10 6.57 14.70 8.80
C ARG A 10 5.13 14.70 8.26
N HIS A 11 4.65 15.87 7.91
CA HIS A 11 3.29 16.04 7.42
C HIS A 11 3.25 16.85 6.13
N LEU A 12 2.64 16.29 5.11
CA LEU A 12 2.34 16.95 3.84
C LEU A 12 0.94 17.58 3.91
N SER A 13 0.85 18.90 3.75
CA SER A 13 -0.43 19.61 3.72
C SER A 13 -1.21 19.30 2.44
N ARG A 14 -2.47 18.91 2.59
CA ARG A 14 -3.39 18.61 1.49
C ARG A 14 -4.74 19.28 1.73
N PRO A 15 -5.55 19.53 0.69
CA PRO A 15 -6.91 20.01 0.90
C PRO A 15 -7.71 19.07 1.80
N GLY A 16 -8.15 19.57 2.96
CA GLY A 16 -8.92 18.83 3.95
C GLY A 16 -8.15 18.17 5.08
N GLY A 17 -6.80 18.27 5.11
CA GLY A 17 -6.00 17.71 6.20
C GLY A 17 -4.53 17.53 5.84
N ARG A 18 -3.80 16.79 6.67
CA ARG A 18 -2.39 16.49 6.48
C ARG A 18 -2.18 14.99 6.35
N VAL A 19 -1.29 14.60 5.46
CA VAL A 19 -0.84 13.22 5.27
C VAL A 19 0.52 13.04 5.94
N ALA A 20 0.63 12.07 6.84
CA ALA A 20 1.87 11.77 7.55
C ALA A 20 2.79 10.89 6.72
N TYR A 21 4.09 11.17 6.80
CA TYR A 21 5.13 10.36 6.15
C TYR A 21 6.44 10.40 6.94
N GLU A 22 7.29 9.43 6.70
CA GLU A 22 8.65 9.34 7.20
C GLU A 22 9.61 9.14 6.03
N VAL A 23 10.84 9.62 6.14
CA VAL A 23 11.87 9.44 5.10
C VAL A 23 13.12 8.85 5.73
N SER A 24 13.64 7.78 5.15
CA SER A 24 14.87 7.10 5.56
C SER A 24 15.81 6.94 4.37
N GLY A 25 17.12 6.95 4.64
CA GLY A 25 18.14 6.75 3.61
C GLY A 25 18.37 7.96 2.71
N GLN A 26 19.19 7.74 1.69
CA GLN A 26 19.55 8.72 0.66
C GLN A 26 19.60 8.01 -0.70
N GLY A 27 19.68 8.76 -1.80
CA GLY A 27 19.73 8.21 -3.16
C GLY A 27 18.38 8.28 -3.89
N PRO A 28 18.12 7.40 -4.88
CA PRO A 28 16.90 7.39 -5.65
C PRO A 28 15.65 7.18 -4.77
N LEU A 29 14.59 7.90 -5.10
CA LEU A 29 13.38 7.93 -4.27
C LEU A 29 12.47 6.73 -4.52
N VAL A 30 12.07 6.07 -3.42
CA VAL A 30 11.00 5.07 -3.36
C VAL A 30 9.90 5.59 -2.42
N VAL A 31 8.65 5.60 -2.87
CA VAL A 31 7.50 5.98 -2.05
C VAL A 31 6.64 4.75 -1.78
N ALA A 32 6.50 4.36 -0.51
CA ALA A 32 5.75 3.18 -0.09
C ALA A 32 4.40 3.54 0.54
N VAL A 33 3.31 3.00 -0.04
CA VAL A 33 1.93 3.34 0.25
C VAL A 33 1.19 2.10 0.76
N PRO A 34 0.69 2.09 2.00
CA PRO A 34 0.02 0.94 2.59
C PRO A 34 -1.37 0.70 2.00
N GLY A 35 -1.94 -0.45 2.34
CA GLY A 35 -3.32 -0.78 2.08
C GLY A 35 -4.30 -0.14 3.06
N MET A 36 -5.59 -0.25 2.73
CA MET A 36 -6.69 0.15 3.60
C MET A 36 -6.61 -0.60 4.94
N GLY A 37 -6.81 0.15 6.03
CA GLY A 37 -6.82 -0.42 7.38
C GLY A 37 -5.45 -0.86 7.88
N ASP A 38 -4.36 -0.40 7.25
CA ASP A 38 -3.00 -0.64 7.68
C ASP A 38 -2.24 0.67 7.94
N LEU A 39 -1.01 0.58 8.37
CA LEU A 39 -0.11 1.68 8.73
C LEU A 39 1.13 1.65 7.84
N ARG A 40 1.84 2.78 7.71
CA ARG A 40 3.13 2.84 7.02
C ARG A 40 4.16 1.83 7.54
N SER A 41 4.02 1.40 8.79
CA SER A 41 4.85 0.36 9.41
C SER A 41 4.65 -1.05 8.83
N THR A 42 3.72 -1.25 7.89
CA THR A 42 3.63 -2.50 7.10
C THR A 42 4.93 -2.77 6.34
N TYR A 43 5.69 -1.71 6.01
CA TYR A 43 6.96 -1.78 5.29
C TYR A 43 8.21 -1.84 6.19
N ARG A 44 8.06 -2.07 7.51
CA ARG A 44 9.14 -2.06 8.51
C ARG A 44 10.29 -3.04 8.24
N TYR A 45 10.05 -4.09 7.44
CA TYR A 45 11.09 -5.04 7.02
C TYR A 45 11.67 -4.69 5.64
N LEU A 46 10.87 -4.10 4.75
CA LEU A 46 11.31 -3.71 3.42
C LEU A 46 12.18 -2.44 3.47
N VAL A 47 11.81 -1.44 4.27
CA VAL A 47 12.52 -0.15 4.36
C VAL A 47 14.01 -0.32 4.69
N PRO A 48 14.42 -1.11 5.73
CA PRO A 48 15.83 -1.30 6.02
C PRO A 48 16.62 -1.90 4.85
N ALA A 49 16.06 -2.88 4.15
CA ALA A 49 16.72 -3.52 3.01
C ALA A 49 16.94 -2.53 1.85
N LEU A 50 15.95 -1.69 1.56
CA LEU A 50 16.09 -0.66 0.52
C LEU A 50 17.07 0.44 0.91
N VAL A 51 17.08 0.86 2.17
CA VAL A 51 18.02 1.87 2.67
C VAL A 51 19.46 1.35 2.63
N GLU A 52 19.67 0.09 3.03
CA GLU A 52 20.99 -0.57 2.96
C GLU A 52 21.49 -0.66 1.51
N ALA A 53 20.58 -0.85 0.55
CA ALA A 53 20.88 -0.87 -0.89
C ALA A 53 21.06 0.54 -1.51
N GLY A 54 21.02 1.61 -0.72
CA GLY A 54 21.29 2.97 -1.18
C GLY A 54 20.08 3.75 -1.70
N TYR A 55 18.84 3.32 -1.37
CA TYR A 55 17.63 4.06 -1.74
C TYR A 55 17.16 5.00 -0.63
N ARG A 56 16.56 6.10 -1.03
CA ARG A 56 15.81 6.99 -0.14
C ARG A 56 14.34 6.56 -0.13
N VAL A 57 13.86 6.09 1.00
CA VAL A 57 12.51 5.52 1.13
C VAL A 57 11.61 6.45 1.93
N ALA A 58 10.50 6.87 1.33
CA ALA A 58 9.42 7.57 2.01
C ALA A 58 8.25 6.60 2.24
N THR A 59 7.84 6.41 3.49
CA THR A 59 6.64 5.65 3.85
C THR A 59 5.55 6.62 4.28
N THR A 60 4.31 6.43 3.83
CA THR A 60 3.19 7.32 4.15
C THR A 60 2.02 6.57 4.79
N ASP A 61 1.22 7.25 5.61
CA ASP A 61 -0.07 6.75 6.05
C ASP A 61 -1.17 7.27 5.12
N LEU A 62 -2.17 6.43 4.84
CA LEU A 62 -3.35 6.85 4.09
C LEU A 62 -4.13 7.94 4.84
N ARG A 63 -4.94 8.70 4.13
CA ARG A 63 -5.94 9.60 4.72
C ARG A 63 -6.78 8.85 5.76
N GLY A 64 -6.89 9.39 6.98
CA GLY A 64 -7.65 8.76 8.07
C GLY A 64 -7.01 7.50 8.66
N HIS A 65 -5.73 7.28 8.43
CA HIS A 65 -4.95 6.18 9.00
C HIS A 65 -3.70 6.71 9.70
N GLY A 66 -3.14 5.93 10.60
CA GLY A 66 -1.89 6.24 11.27
C GLY A 66 -1.86 7.66 11.86
N ASP A 67 -0.84 8.43 11.51
CA ASP A 67 -0.66 9.81 11.95
C ASP A 67 -1.21 10.85 10.95
N SER A 68 -1.81 10.39 9.83
CA SER A 68 -2.53 11.27 8.90
C SER A 68 -3.86 11.73 9.49
N ASP A 69 -4.28 12.97 9.19
CA ASP A 69 -5.55 13.52 9.67
C ASP A 69 -6.77 12.72 9.16
N ALA A 70 -7.83 12.67 9.97
CA ALA A 70 -9.11 11.99 9.64
C ALA A 70 -10.20 12.95 9.14
N THR A 71 -9.83 14.18 8.80
CA THR A 71 -10.75 15.27 8.41
C THR A 71 -11.06 15.31 6.90
N PHE A 72 -10.43 14.46 6.12
CA PHE A 72 -10.58 14.45 4.67
C PHE A 72 -12.02 14.14 4.22
N PRO A 73 -12.55 14.87 3.23
CA PRO A 73 -13.89 14.60 2.70
C PRO A 73 -13.92 13.46 1.69
N VAL A 74 -12.78 13.17 1.02
CA VAL A 74 -12.68 12.21 -0.09
C VAL A 74 -11.57 11.18 0.16
N TYR A 75 -11.87 9.93 -0.15
CA TYR A 75 -10.99 8.77 -0.03
C TYR A 75 -10.95 8.00 -1.36
N GLY A 76 -10.05 7.03 -1.49
CA GLY A 76 -9.94 6.12 -2.63
C GLY A 76 -8.73 6.38 -3.51
N ASP A 77 -8.60 5.62 -4.59
CA ASP A 77 -7.39 5.55 -5.43
C ASP A 77 -6.94 6.92 -5.96
N ALA A 78 -7.86 7.69 -6.53
CA ALA A 78 -7.53 9.01 -7.08
C ALA A 78 -7.10 10.01 -5.99
N ALA A 79 -7.75 9.97 -4.82
CA ALA A 79 -7.41 10.86 -3.71
C ALA A 79 -6.03 10.50 -3.13
N THR A 80 -5.77 9.21 -2.91
CA THR A 80 -4.49 8.70 -2.41
C THR A 80 -3.39 8.85 -3.47
N GLY A 81 -3.67 8.59 -4.74
CA GLY A 81 -2.73 8.81 -5.85
C GLY A 81 -2.31 10.27 -5.97
N GLY A 82 -3.27 11.20 -5.79
CA GLY A 82 -2.97 12.63 -5.71
C GLY A 82 -2.09 13.02 -4.52
N ASP A 83 -2.20 12.32 -3.37
CA ASP A 83 -1.32 12.53 -2.23
C ASP A 83 0.08 11.97 -2.51
N VAL A 84 0.17 10.81 -3.16
CA VAL A 84 1.44 10.21 -3.60
C VAL A 84 2.18 11.15 -4.55
N LEU A 85 1.51 11.68 -5.58
CA LEU A 85 2.11 12.63 -6.52
C LEU A 85 2.61 13.90 -5.82
N ALA A 86 1.84 14.41 -4.86
CA ALA A 86 2.25 15.58 -4.10
C ALA A 86 3.47 15.28 -3.20
N LEU A 87 3.53 14.08 -2.60
CA LEU A 87 4.67 13.65 -1.79
C LEU A 87 5.92 13.45 -2.67
N VAL A 88 5.77 12.85 -3.84
CA VAL A 88 6.86 12.69 -4.82
C VAL A 88 7.42 14.06 -5.23
N ALA A 89 6.54 15.03 -5.54
CA ALA A 89 6.95 16.39 -5.89
C ALA A 89 7.63 17.10 -4.71
N GLU A 90 7.11 17.01 -3.50
CA GLU A 90 7.69 17.57 -2.26
C GLU A 90 9.11 17.03 -2.01
N LEU A 91 9.34 15.76 -2.33
CA LEU A 91 10.63 15.09 -2.12
C LEU A 91 11.59 15.22 -3.32
N GLY A 92 11.20 15.93 -4.39
CA GLY A 92 12.03 16.18 -5.55
C GLY A 92 12.16 14.97 -6.48
N GLY A 93 11.09 14.16 -6.64
CA GLY A 93 11.06 12.97 -7.51
C GLY A 93 11.69 13.15 -8.90
N PRO A 94 11.61 12.14 -9.77
CA PRO A 94 10.65 11.04 -9.80
C PRO A 94 10.92 9.93 -8.77
N ALA A 95 9.94 9.05 -8.61
CA ALA A 95 10.01 7.95 -7.65
C ALA A 95 9.51 6.63 -8.23
N VAL A 96 10.03 5.51 -7.72
CA VAL A 96 9.33 4.23 -7.80
C VAL A 96 8.29 4.17 -6.68
N VAL A 97 7.05 3.82 -7.01
CA VAL A 97 5.96 3.74 -6.04
C VAL A 97 5.68 2.27 -5.69
N VAL A 98 5.83 1.94 -4.42
CA VAL A 98 5.49 0.62 -3.86
C VAL A 98 4.12 0.72 -3.21
N GLY A 99 3.10 0.10 -3.79
CA GLY A 99 1.74 0.12 -3.27
C GLY A 99 1.27 -1.25 -2.82
N ASN A 100 0.76 -1.37 -1.59
CA ASN A 100 0.08 -2.58 -1.12
C ASN A 100 -1.43 -2.41 -1.20
N SER A 101 -2.15 -3.42 -1.70
CA SER A 101 -3.62 -3.43 -1.69
C SER A 101 -4.22 -2.21 -2.40
N MET A 102 -5.04 -1.42 -1.71
CA MET A 102 -5.55 -0.12 -2.19
C MET A 102 -4.41 0.84 -2.58
N GLY A 103 -3.28 0.79 -1.90
CA GLY A 103 -2.10 1.58 -2.25
C GLY A 103 -1.57 1.26 -3.65
N ALA A 104 -1.75 0.03 -4.13
CA ALA A 104 -1.42 -0.35 -5.51
C ALA A 104 -2.35 0.30 -6.53
N GLY A 105 -3.67 0.35 -6.25
CA GLY A 105 -4.62 1.10 -7.09
C GLY A 105 -4.28 2.58 -7.17
N ALA A 106 -3.92 3.18 -6.03
CA ALA A 106 -3.46 4.57 -5.99
C ALA A 106 -2.16 4.79 -6.79
N ALA A 107 -1.21 3.84 -6.73
CA ALA A 107 0.04 3.89 -7.47
C ALA A 107 -0.20 3.81 -9.00
N VAL A 108 -1.08 2.91 -9.45
CA VAL A 108 -1.51 2.82 -10.86
C VAL A 108 -2.14 4.12 -11.32
N TRP A 109 -3.05 4.68 -10.53
CA TRP A 109 -3.67 5.96 -10.84
C TRP A 109 -2.64 7.08 -10.97
N ALA A 110 -1.70 7.17 -10.01
CA ALA A 110 -0.63 8.19 -10.02
C ALA A 110 0.28 8.08 -11.23
N ALA A 111 0.71 6.86 -11.59
CA ALA A 111 1.58 6.61 -12.74
C ALA A 111 0.94 6.99 -14.09
N ALA A 112 -0.38 6.80 -14.19
CA ALA A 112 -1.12 7.20 -15.39
C ALA A 112 -1.31 8.71 -15.49
N GLU A 113 -1.58 9.39 -14.36
CA GLU A 113 -1.80 10.84 -14.33
C GLU A 113 -0.50 11.65 -14.51
N ARG A 114 0.63 11.16 -13.96
CA ARG A 114 1.92 11.85 -14.01
C ARG A 114 3.06 10.86 -14.27
N PRO A 115 3.17 10.39 -15.52
CA PRO A 115 4.24 9.46 -15.90
C PRO A 115 5.66 10.05 -15.78
N ASP A 116 5.77 11.38 -15.70
CA ASP A 116 7.01 12.10 -15.44
C ASP A 116 7.46 12.02 -13.96
N LEU A 117 6.54 11.75 -13.03
CA LEU A 117 6.82 11.65 -11.60
C LEU A 117 6.91 10.22 -11.08
N VAL A 118 6.45 9.23 -11.84
CA VAL A 118 6.47 7.82 -11.43
C VAL A 118 7.33 7.02 -12.41
N SER A 119 8.54 6.67 -11.97
CA SER A 119 9.53 5.94 -12.78
C SER A 119 9.34 4.43 -12.78
N GLY A 120 8.60 3.86 -11.84
CA GLY A 120 8.32 2.43 -11.73
C GLY A 120 7.24 2.13 -10.70
N LEU A 121 6.64 0.94 -10.79
CA LEU A 121 5.59 0.47 -9.89
C LEU A 121 5.95 -0.89 -9.30
N VAL A 122 5.81 -1.02 -7.98
CA VAL A 122 5.79 -2.32 -7.28
C VAL A 122 4.41 -2.48 -6.65
N LEU A 123 3.65 -3.45 -7.13
CA LEU A 123 2.26 -3.68 -6.77
C LEU A 123 2.17 -4.93 -5.90
N VAL A 124 1.93 -4.76 -4.60
CA VAL A 124 1.96 -5.84 -3.59
C VAL A 124 0.53 -6.20 -3.17
N GLY A 125 0.10 -7.46 -3.41
CA GLY A 125 -1.28 -7.89 -3.14
C GLY A 125 -2.30 -6.92 -3.76
N PRO A 126 -2.19 -6.57 -5.04
CA PRO A 126 -2.75 -5.34 -5.58
C PRO A 126 -4.26 -5.40 -5.83
N PHE A 127 -4.98 -4.38 -5.37
CA PHE A 127 -6.34 -4.06 -5.81
C PHE A 127 -6.29 -2.93 -6.84
N VAL A 128 -6.33 -3.28 -8.13
CA VAL A 128 -6.40 -2.31 -9.25
C VAL A 128 -7.73 -2.37 -9.99
N ARG A 129 -8.63 -3.25 -9.56
CA ARG A 129 -10.04 -3.35 -9.97
C ARG A 129 -10.89 -3.81 -8.79
N ASP A 130 -12.20 -3.58 -8.90
CA ASP A 130 -13.12 -4.09 -7.88
C ASP A 130 -13.18 -5.62 -7.93
N ALA A 131 -13.17 -6.25 -6.73
CA ALA A 131 -13.41 -7.68 -6.63
C ALA A 131 -14.80 -8.04 -7.18
N PRO A 132 -14.95 -9.17 -7.88
CA PRO A 132 -16.23 -9.60 -8.45
C PRO A 132 -17.17 -10.14 -7.36
N LEU A 133 -17.52 -9.30 -6.40
CA LEU A 133 -18.45 -9.63 -5.32
C LEU A 133 -19.89 -9.48 -5.81
N GLY A 134 -20.72 -10.50 -5.52
CA GLY A 134 -22.16 -10.37 -5.69
C GLY A 134 -22.75 -9.26 -4.81
N GLU A 135 -23.89 -8.71 -5.21
CA GLU A 135 -24.51 -7.55 -4.53
C GLU A 135 -24.77 -7.79 -3.04
N LEU A 136 -25.26 -8.97 -2.65
CA LEU A 136 -25.48 -9.33 -1.24
C LEU A 136 -24.18 -9.36 -0.43
N ALA A 137 -23.09 -9.90 -0.99
CA ALA A 137 -21.79 -9.93 -0.34
C ALA A 137 -21.24 -8.52 -0.15
N ARG A 138 -21.42 -7.64 -1.15
CA ARG A 138 -21.03 -6.21 -1.09
C ARG A 138 -21.81 -5.46 -0.01
N ILE A 139 -23.13 -5.70 0.09
CA ILE A 139 -23.96 -5.11 1.15
C ILE A 139 -23.49 -5.64 2.52
N GLY A 140 -23.27 -6.94 2.66
CA GLY A 140 -22.78 -7.56 3.90
C GLY A 140 -21.44 -6.95 4.34
N LEU A 141 -20.49 -6.76 3.43
CA LEU A 141 -19.21 -6.12 3.71
C LEU A 141 -19.40 -4.66 4.17
N ARG A 142 -20.25 -3.89 3.47
CA ARG A 142 -20.58 -2.51 3.86
C ARG A 142 -21.19 -2.42 5.26
N VAL A 143 -22.09 -3.34 5.61
CA VAL A 143 -22.67 -3.41 6.95
C VAL A 143 -21.60 -3.79 7.99
N ALA A 144 -20.79 -4.80 7.70
CA ALA A 144 -19.71 -5.24 8.59
C ALA A 144 -18.66 -4.14 8.86
N MET A 145 -18.48 -3.22 7.94
CA MET A 145 -17.51 -2.11 8.05
C MET A 145 -18.15 -0.76 8.43
N LEU A 146 -19.37 -0.74 8.96
CA LEU A 146 -19.98 0.47 9.50
C LEU A 146 -19.20 1.00 10.72
N SER A 147 -19.09 2.33 10.81
CA SER A 147 -18.30 3.04 11.81
C SER A 147 -18.44 2.52 13.27
N PRO A 148 -19.62 2.18 13.81
CA PRO A 148 -19.71 1.77 15.21
C PRO A 148 -18.87 0.53 15.56
N TRP A 149 -18.73 -0.43 14.63
CA TRP A 149 -18.06 -1.71 14.87
C TRP A 149 -16.95 -2.04 13.87
N ALA A 150 -16.65 -1.14 12.91
CA ALA A 150 -15.62 -1.37 11.89
C ALA A 150 -14.26 -1.82 12.45
N ALA A 151 -13.82 -1.23 13.57
CA ALA A 151 -12.57 -1.62 14.22
C ALA A 151 -12.60 -3.04 14.79
N TRP A 152 -13.77 -3.50 15.25
CA TRP A 152 -13.93 -4.88 15.72
C TRP A 152 -13.95 -5.86 14.56
N SER A 153 -14.68 -5.56 13.49
CA SER A 153 -14.70 -6.37 12.26
C SER A 153 -13.31 -6.48 11.65
N TRP A 154 -12.57 -5.36 11.57
CA TRP A 154 -11.21 -5.36 11.06
C TRP A 154 -10.26 -6.17 11.95
N LYS A 155 -10.37 -6.04 13.27
CA LYS A 155 -9.62 -6.87 14.22
C LYS A 155 -9.85 -8.36 14.00
N ALA A 156 -11.06 -8.76 13.66
CA ALA A 156 -11.40 -10.17 13.39
C ALA A 156 -10.93 -10.63 11.98
N TYR A 157 -10.90 -9.72 10.99
CA TYR A 157 -10.54 -10.02 9.62
C TYR A 157 -9.02 -10.02 9.36
N LEU A 158 -8.29 -9.08 9.95
CA LEU A 158 -6.86 -8.90 9.72
C LEU A 158 -6.02 -10.19 9.85
N PRO A 159 -6.26 -11.08 10.84
CA PRO A 159 -5.52 -12.35 10.93
C PRO A 159 -5.73 -13.31 9.75
N LYS A 160 -6.84 -13.17 9.00
CA LYS A 160 -7.10 -13.99 7.79
C LYS A 160 -6.24 -13.52 6.63
N LEU A 161 -6.00 -12.20 6.52
CA LEU A 161 -5.12 -11.61 5.52
C LEU A 161 -3.66 -12.06 5.67
N TYR A 162 -3.26 -12.46 6.88
CA TYR A 162 -1.96 -13.07 7.17
C TYR A 162 -2.01 -14.60 7.08
N ALA A 163 -2.66 -15.15 6.03
CA ALA A 163 -2.62 -16.58 5.75
C ALA A 163 -1.17 -17.05 5.51
N GLY A 164 -0.83 -18.26 5.94
CA GLY A 164 0.55 -18.75 5.93
C GLY A 164 1.40 -18.19 7.08
N ARG A 165 2.66 -17.88 6.80
CA ARG A 165 3.63 -17.37 7.79
C ARG A 165 3.19 -16.01 8.34
N ARG A 166 3.33 -15.84 9.65
CA ARG A 166 3.12 -14.55 10.33
C ARG A 166 4.45 -13.99 10.81
N PRO A 167 4.67 -12.66 10.69
CA PRO A 167 5.84 -12.02 11.27
C PRO A 167 5.82 -12.11 12.79
N VAL A 168 6.99 -12.10 13.42
CA VAL A 168 7.15 -12.27 14.88
C VAL A 168 6.43 -11.20 15.68
N ASP A 169 6.30 -9.99 15.13
CA ASP A 169 5.64 -8.82 15.72
C ASP A 169 4.20 -8.62 15.25
N PHE A 170 3.59 -9.65 14.64
CA PHE A 170 2.22 -9.56 14.12
C PHE A 170 1.21 -9.08 15.15
N ALA A 171 1.31 -9.57 16.40
CA ALA A 171 0.38 -9.20 17.47
C ALA A 171 0.47 -7.70 17.81
N GLU A 172 1.67 -7.15 17.85
CA GLU A 172 1.93 -5.74 18.11
C GLU A 172 1.43 -4.86 16.95
N HIS A 173 1.80 -5.20 15.73
CA HIS A 173 1.34 -4.48 14.52
C HIS A 173 -0.19 -4.46 14.41
N ARG A 174 -0.85 -5.60 14.62
CA ARG A 174 -2.31 -5.70 14.66
C ARG A 174 -2.92 -4.82 15.75
N ALA A 175 -2.32 -4.82 16.95
CA ALA A 175 -2.80 -4.00 18.05
C ALA A 175 -2.70 -2.51 17.73
N ALA A 176 -1.58 -2.05 17.16
CA ALA A 176 -1.37 -0.67 16.73
C ALA A 176 -2.37 -0.24 15.65
N THR A 177 -2.55 -1.06 14.62
CA THR A 177 -3.53 -0.83 13.53
C THR A 177 -4.94 -0.66 14.07
N VAL A 178 -5.40 -1.59 14.91
CA VAL A 178 -6.76 -1.53 15.52
C VAL A 178 -6.91 -0.34 16.46
N ALA A 179 -5.88 0.00 17.24
CA ALA A 179 -5.88 1.18 18.10
C ALA A 179 -6.01 2.46 17.27
N GLY A 180 -5.29 2.56 16.15
CA GLY A 180 -5.40 3.67 15.22
C GLY A 180 -6.84 3.89 14.72
N ILE A 181 -7.50 2.83 14.26
CA ILE A 181 -8.89 2.90 13.77
C ILE A 181 -9.87 3.33 14.88
N ARG A 182 -9.61 2.98 16.14
CA ARG A 182 -10.50 3.30 17.27
C ARG A 182 -10.51 4.76 17.69
N ARG A 183 -9.54 5.55 17.26
CA ARG A 183 -9.47 6.97 17.61
C ARG A 183 -10.71 7.75 17.16
N PRO A 184 -11.10 8.83 17.83
CA PRO A 184 -12.18 9.72 17.39
C PRO A 184 -11.95 10.23 15.95
N GLY A 185 -12.97 10.13 15.08
CA GLY A 185 -12.89 10.48 13.67
C GLY A 185 -12.31 9.38 12.75
N TYR A 186 -11.30 8.65 13.18
CA TYR A 186 -10.60 7.64 12.37
C TYR A 186 -11.48 6.43 12.03
N ARG A 187 -12.35 6.00 12.93
CA ARG A 187 -13.33 4.95 12.67
C ARG A 187 -14.27 5.30 11.52
N THR A 188 -14.70 6.56 11.45
CA THR A 188 -15.53 7.05 10.36
C THR A 188 -14.73 7.16 9.06
N ALA A 189 -13.50 7.65 9.11
CA ALA A 189 -12.59 7.70 7.98
C ALA A 189 -12.33 6.30 7.40
N PHE A 190 -11.98 5.32 8.26
CA PHE A 190 -11.81 3.93 7.86
C PHE A 190 -13.09 3.36 7.22
N SER A 191 -14.26 3.54 7.83
CA SER A 191 -15.54 3.10 7.25
C SER A 191 -15.83 3.73 5.89
N ARG A 192 -15.40 4.97 5.64
CA ARG A 192 -15.49 5.61 4.30
C ARG A 192 -14.51 4.97 3.32
N THR A 193 -13.30 4.68 3.74
CA THR A 193 -12.29 4.02 2.91
C THR A 193 -12.76 2.63 2.46
N THR A 194 -13.49 1.87 3.28
CA THR A 194 -14.03 0.55 2.89
C THR A 194 -15.16 0.60 1.86
N ARG A 195 -15.62 1.78 1.45
CA ARG A 195 -16.70 1.97 0.47
C ARG A 195 -16.24 2.50 -0.87
N ILE A 196 -14.95 2.63 -1.04
CA ILE A 196 -14.38 3.08 -2.31
C ILE A 196 -14.57 2.04 -3.41
N THR A 197 -14.31 2.43 -4.63
CA THR A 197 -14.19 1.58 -5.81
C THR A 197 -12.80 1.73 -6.41
N HIS A 198 -12.28 0.67 -7.00
CA HIS A 198 -11.03 0.69 -7.76
C HIS A 198 -11.24 0.98 -9.27
N ALA A 199 -12.46 1.36 -9.66
CA ALA A 199 -12.76 1.76 -11.04
C ALA A 199 -11.86 2.90 -11.56
N PRO A 200 -11.45 3.92 -10.75
CA PRO A 200 -10.52 4.95 -11.21
C PRO A 200 -9.14 4.39 -11.59
N ALA A 201 -8.60 3.42 -10.86
CA ALA A 201 -7.35 2.74 -11.19
C ALA A 201 -7.53 1.83 -12.42
N GLN A 202 -8.57 1.01 -12.43
CA GLN A 202 -8.88 0.10 -13.54
C GLN A 202 -8.98 0.82 -14.89
N ALA A 203 -9.65 1.96 -14.93
CA ALA A 203 -9.83 2.77 -16.14
C ALA A 203 -8.50 3.34 -16.69
N ARG A 204 -7.43 3.32 -15.89
CA ARG A 204 -6.12 3.90 -16.22
C ARG A 204 -5.02 2.88 -16.51
N LEU A 205 -5.29 1.59 -16.33
CA LEU A 205 -4.28 0.54 -16.55
C LEU A 205 -3.58 0.67 -17.91
N GLY A 206 -4.34 0.84 -18.99
CA GLY A 206 -3.79 1.01 -20.35
C GLY A 206 -3.04 2.33 -20.61
N GLN A 207 -3.02 3.25 -19.64
CA GLN A 207 -2.32 4.54 -19.75
C GLN A 207 -0.99 4.53 -18.99
N VAL A 208 -0.74 3.53 -18.14
CA VAL A 208 0.52 3.38 -17.41
C VAL A 208 1.66 3.10 -18.39
N ARG A 209 2.77 3.83 -18.24
CA ARG A 209 3.99 3.67 -19.06
C ARG A 209 5.18 3.16 -18.25
N ALA A 210 5.12 3.33 -16.93
CA ALA A 210 6.17 2.90 -16.04
C ALA A 210 6.31 1.37 -16.03
N PRO A 211 7.55 0.83 -16.02
CA PRO A 211 7.76 -0.59 -15.76
C PRO A 211 7.14 -0.98 -14.42
N SER A 212 6.71 -2.23 -14.31
CA SER A 212 5.99 -2.66 -13.11
C SER A 212 6.30 -4.09 -12.71
N LEU A 213 6.31 -4.32 -11.39
CA LEU A 213 6.44 -5.61 -10.73
C LEU A 213 5.16 -5.89 -9.93
N VAL A 214 4.58 -7.06 -10.10
CA VAL A 214 3.50 -7.59 -9.24
C VAL A 214 4.10 -8.58 -8.24
N VAL A 215 3.87 -8.35 -6.95
CA VAL A 215 4.26 -9.25 -5.86
C VAL A 215 2.98 -9.76 -5.20
N MET A 216 2.67 -11.03 -5.34
CA MET A 216 1.43 -11.62 -4.88
C MET A 216 1.68 -12.80 -3.94
N GLY A 217 1.07 -12.78 -2.76
CA GLY A 217 1.08 -13.94 -1.87
C GLY A 217 0.23 -15.08 -2.42
N GLU A 218 0.75 -16.30 -2.42
CA GLU A 218 0.05 -17.47 -2.96
C GLU A 218 -1.23 -17.80 -2.19
N LEU A 219 -1.29 -17.42 -0.92
CA LEU A 219 -2.39 -17.68 0.01
C LEU A 219 -3.26 -16.45 0.27
N ASP A 220 -3.20 -15.41 -0.58
CA ASP A 220 -3.97 -14.19 -0.39
C ASP A 220 -5.48 -14.48 -0.43
N PRO A 221 -6.19 -14.35 0.71
CA PRO A 221 -7.59 -14.77 0.82
C PRO A 221 -8.57 -13.78 0.15
N ASP A 222 -8.10 -12.61 -0.25
CA ASP A 222 -8.94 -11.60 -0.91
C ASP A 222 -9.19 -11.94 -2.38
N PHE A 223 -8.42 -12.90 -2.93
CA PHE A 223 -8.55 -13.34 -4.32
C PHE A 223 -8.94 -14.83 -4.40
N THR A 224 -9.93 -15.15 -5.21
CA THR A 224 -10.30 -16.55 -5.49
C THR A 224 -9.14 -17.30 -6.15
N SER A 225 -8.33 -16.60 -6.94
CA SER A 225 -7.11 -17.11 -7.57
C SER A 225 -6.05 -16.02 -7.56
N PRO A 226 -5.18 -15.96 -6.52
CA PRO A 226 -4.10 -14.97 -6.46
C PRO A 226 -3.21 -14.98 -7.71
N ALA A 227 -2.81 -16.17 -8.19
CA ALA A 227 -2.02 -16.31 -9.40
C ALA A 227 -2.78 -15.82 -10.65
N GLY A 228 -4.10 -16.10 -10.74
CA GLY A 228 -4.94 -15.62 -11.84
C GLY A 228 -5.08 -14.09 -11.83
N GLU A 229 -5.21 -13.48 -10.67
CA GLU A 229 -5.26 -12.01 -10.54
C GLU A 229 -3.91 -11.38 -10.90
N ALA A 230 -2.81 -11.92 -10.40
CA ALA A 230 -1.47 -11.45 -10.73
C ALA A 230 -1.19 -11.54 -12.25
N ALA A 231 -1.54 -12.66 -12.88
CA ALA A 231 -1.39 -12.84 -14.32
C ALA A 231 -2.27 -11.86 -15.12
N TRP A 232 -3.50 -11.61 -14.67
CA TRP A 232 -4.37 -10.63 -15.32
C TRP A 232 -3.77 -9.22 -15.23
N ILE A 233 -3.30 -8.78 -14.06
CA ILE A 233 -2.66 -7.47 -13.89
C ILE A 233 -1.43 -7.37 -14.78
N ALA A 234 -0.60 -8.41 -14.81
CA ALA A 234 0.59 -8.47 -15.66
C ALA A 234 0.23 -8.32 -17.14
N SER A 235 -0.86 -8.94 -17.60
CA SER A 235 -1.33 -8.81 -18.98
C SER A 235 -1.77 -7.38 -19.33
N GLN A 236 -2.24 -6.61 -18.35
CA GLN A 236 -2.67 -5.21 -18.55
C GLN A 236 -1.49 -4.22 -18.55
N LEU A 237 -0.45 -4.49 -17.77
CA LEU A 237 0.66 -3.56 -17.50
C LEU A 237 1.99 -4.00 -18.15
N GLY A 238 2.09 -5.22 -18.66
CA GLY A 238 3.38 -5.80 -19.06
C GLY A 238 4.30 -6.09 -17.87
N SER A 239 3.74 -6.37 -16.69
CA SER A 239 4.51 -6.52 -15.46
C SER A 239 5.22 -7.86 -15.38
N THR A 240 6.38 -7.88 -14.71
CA THR A 240 6.93 -9.10 -14.10
C THR A 240 6.06 -9.52 -12.91
N VAL A 241 5.94 -10.82 -12.67
CA VAL A 241 5.16 -11.37 -11.54
C VAL A 241 6.07 -12.20 -10.64
N VAL A 242 6.03 -11.95 -9.34
CA VAL A 242 6.63 -12.78 -8.30
C VAL A 242 5.54 -13.29 -7.38
N MET A 243 5.30 -14.61 -7.41
CA MET A 243 4.44 -15.29 -6.45
C MET A 243 5.24 -15.62 -5.20
N VAL A 244 4.71 -15.22 -4.03
CA VAL A 244 5.40 -15.39 -2.75
C VAL A 244 4.78 -16.57 -1.99
N PRO A 245 5.52 -17.69 -1.84
CA PRO A 245 5.01 -18.87 -1.15
C PRO A 245 4.80 -18.60 0.34
N ASP A 246 3.82 -19.28 0.92
CA ASP A 246 3.51 -19.20 2.36
C ASP A 246 3.23 -17.76 2.85
N ALA A 247 2.66 -16.92 1.97
CA ALA A 247 2.26 -15.55 2.26
C ALA A 247 0.83 -15.28 1.79
N GLY A 248 0.09 -14.51 2.58
CA GLY A 248 -1.21 -13.96 2.26
C GLY A 248 -1.09 -12.56 1.65
N HIS A 249 -1.90 -11.61 2.17
CA HIS A 249 -2.06 -10.27 1.61
C HIS A 249 -0.89 -9.31 1.86
N TYR A 250 0.03 -9.67 2.78
CA TYR A 250 1.15 -8.82 3.20
C TYR A 250 2.51 -9.50 3.00
N PRO A 251 2.87 -9.94 1.78
CA PRO A 251 4.14 -10.63 1.54
C PRO A 251 5.36 -9.80 1.97
N GLN A 252 5.29 -8.46 1.92
CA GLN A 252 6.34 -7.54 2.38
C GLN A 252 6.67 -7.67 3.88
N SER A 253 5.73 -8.17 4.68
CA SER A 253 5.95 -8.42 6.10
C SER A 253 5.95 -9.90 6.48
N GLN A 254 5.32 -10.77 5.67
CA GLN A 254 5.25 -12.20 5.92
C GLN A 254 6.50 -12.94 5.42
N ARG A 255 7.00 -12.56 4.25
CA ARG A 255 8.17 -13.14 3.60
C ARG A 255 9.10 -12.02 3.10
N PRO A 256 9.62 -11.20 4.05
CA PRO A 256 10.44 -10.03 3.68
C PRO A 256 11.69 -10.41 2.87
N GLU A 257 12.27 -11.56 3.12
CA GLU A 257 13.44 -12.06 2.38
C GLU A 257 13.16 -12.26 0.88
N VAL A 258 12.00 -12.79 0.53
CA VAL A 258 11.59 -12.99 -0.87
C VAL A 258 11.15 -11.66 -1.51
N THR A 259 10.33 -10.93 -0.78
CA THR A 259 9.77 -9.67 -1.28
C THR A 259 10.85 -8.61 -1.47
N SER A 260 11.79 -8.45 -0.50
CA SER A 260 12.86 -7.47 -0.62
C SER A 260 13.80 -7.79 -1.76
N ALA A 261 14.16 -9.07 -1.97
CA ALA A 261 14.99 -9.48 -3.10
C ALA A 261 14.32 -9.11 -4.44
N ALA A 262 13.05 -9.47 -4.63
CA ALA A 262 12.32 -9.17 -5.86
C ALA A 262 12.18 -7.65 -6.12
N VAL A 263 11.97 -6.87 -5.06
CA VAL A 263 11.89 -5.40 -5.16
C VAL A 263 13.26 -4.80 -5.51
N LEU A 264 14.33 -5.27 -4.90
CA LEU A 264 15.69 -4.80 -5.18
C LEU A 264 16.13 -5.13 -6.61
N ASP A 265 15.86 -6.33 -7.11
CA ASP A 265 16.12 -6.72 -8.49
C ASP A 265 15.40 -5.79 -9.46
N PHE A 266 14.11 -5.55 -9.23
CA PHE A 266 13.32 -4.61 -10.04
C PHE A 266 13.85 -3.17 -9.99
N LEU A 267 14.24 -2.70 -8.81
CA LEU A 267 14.80 -1.35 -8.66
C LEU A 267 16.13 -1.20 -9.40
N ALA A 268 17.00 -2.19 -9.34
CA ALA A 268 18.28 -2.16 -10.06
C ALA A 268 18.10 -2.06 -11.59
N GLU A 269 17.07 -2.68 -12.14
CA GLU A 269 16.72 -2.60 -13.55
C GLU A 269 16.04 -1.27 -13.93
N THR A 270 15.24 -0.70 -13.01
CA THR A 270 14.39 0.46 -13.29
C THR A 270 15.07 1.78 -13.01
N VAL A 271 15.95 1.83 -12.01
CA VAL A 271 16.66 3.04 -11.54
C VAL A 271 18.17 2.75 -11.51
N PRO A 272 18.84 2.69 -12.67
CA PRO A 272 20.25 2.39 -12.73
C PRO A 272 21.07 3.48 -12.03
N GLY A 273 21.98 3.07 -11.15
CA GLY A 273 22.91 3.95 -10.44
C GLY A 273 22.59 4.17 -8.96
N ALA A 274 21.80 3.32 -8.33
CA ALA A 274 21.68 3.25 -6.89
C ALA A 274 22.89 2.55 -6.24
#